data_0490c6b473275d34d2e2e317a6113f6b
#
_entry.id   0490c6b473275d34d2e2e317a6113f6b
#
_cell.length_a   1.000
_cell.length_b   1.000
_cell.length_c   1.000
_cell.angle_alpha   90.00
_cell.angle_beta   90.00
_cell.angle_gamma   90.00
#
_symmetry.space_group_name_H-M   'P 1'
#
loop_
_entity.id
_entity.type
_entity.pdbx_description
1 polymer ?
#
loop_
_entity_poly.entity_id
_entity_poly.type
_entity_poly.pdbx_seq_one_letter_code
_entity_poly.pdbx_strand_id
1 'polypeptide(L)'
;MAEPGYFSGSPYPDWGYLKNIPFKKTTRRTPMFTLFLPGLNWPQPEELPSLHTPALNRLLRFGRFQAAPAAPADFCFTHLGVQLNHLFAEPYAFASPLHQQLGLHSAQLQSSGLQISPEEAEVLCHGLNAFCGEDGWQFAPLSPELWSIRLPRPAAWQAPCILNITGQHADLPQAVGPQRRQWLQRQTEIQMWLHEHPVNQRRQAEGRLPINALWLWDEMPDTHAEPPALIGSNSPWAAYSRSPQVHPAPDSLPDWQASAAESQTPIEHSALYLDELQQAAELGDPHVYAHTLQQWDEQFFAPLWHALQRNHLPAARLLTDGEHGGSLEIRARSGWAFWKPKRRFSGRLDGINK
;
A
#
# COMPACT_ATOMS: atom_id res chain seq x y z
N MET A 1 -2.29 28.74 42.32
CA MET A 1 -1.89 27.37 41.99
C MET A 1 -2.33 27.13 40.57
N ALA A 2 -1.39 27.13 39.62
CA ALA A 2 -1.66 26.92 38.20
C ALA A 2 -1.48 25.45 37.89
N GLU A 3 -2.50 24.88 37.27
CA GLU A 3 -2.42 23.49 36.77
C GLU A 3 -1.48 23.41 35.56
N PRO A 4 -0.66 22.36 35.43
CA PRO A 4 0.20 22.19 34.26
C PRO A 4 -0.63 21.66 33.09
N GLY A 5 -0.65 22.43 32.00
CA GLY A 5 -1.23 22.03 30.72
C GLY A 5 -0.49 20.83 30.14
N TYR A 6 -1.20 19.73 29.93
CA TYR A 6 -0.71 18.57 29.15
C TYR A 6 -0.66 18.94 27.67
N PHE A 7 0.54 19.05 27.13
CA PHE A 7 0.77 19.02 25.68
C PHE A 7 0.62 17.56 25.22
N SER A 8 -0.54 17.22 24.66
CA SER A 8 -0.73 15.97 23.91
C SER A 8 -0.42 16.23 22.43
N GLY A 9 0.86 16.31 22.09
CA GLY A 9 1.30 16.20 20.70
C GLY A 9 1.46 14.71 20.38
N SER A 10 0.59 14.15 19.54
CA SER A 10 0.81 12.83 18.96
C SER A 10 2.05 12.87 18.08
N PRO A 11 3.05 11.99 18.24
CA PRO A 11 4.24 11.95 17.39
C PRO A 11 3.98 11.34 16.01
N TYR A 12 2.75 10.91 15.74
CA TYR A 12 2.35 10.38 14.42
C TYR A 12 1.93 11.52 13.50
N PRO A 13 2.25 11.44 12.20
CA PRO A 13 1.56 12.27 11.23
C PRO A 13 0.07 12.00 11.39
N ASP A 14 -0.66 13.00 11.86
CA ASP A 14 -2.10 12.94 12.01
C ASP A 14 -2.74 12.90 10.61
N TRP A 15 -2.86 11.70 10.05
CA TRP A 15 -3.55 11.48 8.78
C TRP A 15 -5.03 11.90 8.85
N GLY A 16 -5.55 12.22 10.05
CA GLY A 16 -6.89 12.75 10.26
C GLY A 16 -7.16 14.02 9.48
N TYR A 17 -6.14 14.87 9.25
CA TYR A 17 -6.30 16.09 8.44
C TYR A 17 -6.47 15.80 6.94
N LEU A 18 -6.02 14.66 6.44
CA LEU A 18 -6.20 14.26 5.04
C LEU A 18 -7.63 13.79 4.75
N LYS A 19 -8.38 13.33 5.78
CA LYS A 19 -9.79 12.90 5.64
C LYS A 19 -10.74 14.06 5.28
N ASN A 20 -10.36 15.30 5.58
CA ASN A 20 -11.20 16.48 5.37
C ASN A 20 -10.83 17.31 4.14
N ILE A 21 -9.91 16.83 3.28
CA ILE A 21 -9.64 17.51 2.02
C ILE A 21 -10.80 17.17 1.07
N PRO A 22 -11.72 18.10 0.75
CA PRO A 22 -12.84 17.78 -0.13
C PRO A 22 -12.28 17.42 -1.51
N PHE A 23 -12.44 16.18 -1.90
CA PHE A 23 -12.24 15.77 -3.28
C PHE A 23 -13.13 16.66 -4.15
N LYS A 24 -12.52 17.58 -4.88
CA LYS A 24 -13.25 18.38 -5.88
C LYS A 24 -13.99 17.44 -6.78
N LYS A 25 -15.32 17.67 -6.93
CA LYS A 25 -16.23 16.92 -7.81
C LYS A 25 -15.53 16.54 -9.11
N THR A 26 -15.56 15.29 -9.42
CA THR A 26 -15.02 14.63 -10.60
C THR A 26 -15.52 15.33 -11.88
N THR A 27 -14.73 16.24 -12.40
CA THR A 27 -14.77 16.52 -13.83
C THR A 27 -14.49 15.21 -14.56
N ARG A 28 -15.28 14.83 -15.55
CA ARG A 28 -15.00 13.68 -16.44
C ARG A 28 -13.53 13.74 -16.82
N ARG A 29 -12.71 12.92 -16.16
CA ARG A 29 -11.28 12.86 -16.48
C ARG A 29 -11.16 12.23 -17.87
N THR A 30 -10.40 12.86 -18.73
CA THR A 30 -10.03 12.25 -20.03
C THR A 30 -9.36 10.91 -19.73
N PRO A 31 -9.79 9.81 -20.34
CA PRO A 31 -9.16 8.50 -20.17
C PRO A 31 -7.66 8.59 -20.41
N MET A 32 -6.88 8.00 -19.53
CA MET A 32 -5.42 8.11 -19.56
C MET A 32 -4.81 6.87 -18.93
N PHE A 33 -3.90 6.21 -19.63
CA PHE A 33 -3.13 5.12 -19.07
C PHE A 33 -2.47 5.54 -17.76
N THR A 34 -2.63 4.74 -16.74
CA THR A 34 -2.20 5.12 -15.40
C THR A 34 -1.30 4.05 -14.78
N LEU A 35 -0.17 4.47 -14.24
CA LEU A 35 0.69 3.69 -13.37
C LEU A 35 0.45 4.14 -11.92
N PHE A 36 -0.03 3.23 -11.09
CA PHE A 36 -0.10 3.39 -9.63
C PHE A 36 1.15 2.77 -9.03
N LEU A 37 1.94 3.57 -8.36
CA LEU A 37 3.28 3.25 -7.87
C LEU A 37 3.37 3.56 -6.37
N PRO A 38 2.69 2.77 -5.50
CA PRO A 38 2.81 2.97 -4.06
C PRO A 38 4.27 2.72 -3.63
N GLY A 39 4.73 3.49 -2.65
CA GLY A 39 6.09 3.42 -2.15
C GLY A 39 7.17 4.01 -3.08
N LEU A 40 6.78 4.69 -4.17
CA LEU A 40 7.77 5.35 -5.06
C LEU A 40 8.53 6.46 -4.34
N ASN A 41 7.93 7.12 -3.35
CA ASN A 41 8.62 8.12 -2.54
C ASN A 41 9.31 7.43 -1.35
N TRP A 42 10.66 7.45 -1.36
CA TRP A 42 11.44 6.88 -0.25
C TRP A 42 11.44 7.84 0.95
N PRO A 43 11.23 7.33 2.19
CA PRO A 43 11.13 8.19 3.38
C PRO A 43 12.38 9.04 3.62
N GLN A 44 13.57 8.48 3.42
CA GLN A 44 14.88 9.08 3.69
C GLN A 44 15.74 9.04 2.41
N PRO A 45 15.49 9.94 1.44
CA PRO A 45 16.17 9.91 0.13
C PRO A 45 17.68 9.94 0.18
N GLU A 46 18.24 10.47 1.26
CA GLU A 46 19.70 10.52 1.52
C GLU A 46 20.33 9.15 1.75
N GLU A 47 19.57 8.15 2.13
CA GLU A 47 20.04 6.77 2.33
C GLU A 47 20.08 5.96 1.04
N LEU A 48 19.44 6.47 -0.02
CA LEU A 48 19.37 5.77 -1.28
C LEU A 48 20.74 5.74 -1.99
N PRO A 49 21.13 4.60 -2.56
CA PRO A 49 22.25 4.54 -3.46
C PRO A 49 22.00 5.39 -4.72
N SER A 50 23.02 5.58 -5.54
CA SER A 50 22.86 6.33 -6.79
C SER A 50 21.85 5.65 -7.72
N LEU A 51 20.71 6.31 -7.96
CA LEU A 51 19.65 5.79 -8.82
C LEU A 51 19.99 6.01 -10.30
N HIS A 52 19.85 4.97 -11.11
CA HIS A 52 20.00 5.02 -12.57
C HIS A 52 18.64 4.84 -13.24
N THR A 53 17.92 5.94 -13.44
CA THR A 53 16.54 5.95 -13.97
C THR A 53 16.39 6.95 -15.10
N PRO A 54 17.08 6.77 -16.25
CA PRO A 54 17.11 7.76 -17.34
C PRO A 54 15.73 8.01 -17.95
N ALA A 55 14.84 7.00 -18.02
CA ALA A 55 13.51 7.16 -18.57
C ALA A 55 12.57 7.89 -17.61
N LEU A 56 12.55 7.54 -16.31
CA LEU A 56 11.82 8.27 -15.29
C LEU A 56 12.26 9.74 -15.25
N ASN A 57 13.57 10.00 -15.33
CA ASN A 57 14.11 11.37 -15.39
C ASN A 57 13.56 12.18 -16.58
N ARG A 58 13.33 11.52 -17.73
CA ARG A 58 12.68 12.16 -18.90
C ARG A 58 11.20 12.40 -18.62
N LEU A 59 10.48 11.43 -18.06
CA LEU A 59 9.08 11.60 -17.68
C LEU A 59 8.93 12.78 -16.70
N LEU A 60 9.79 12.88 -15.69
CA LEU A 60 9.83 14.00 -14.75
C LEU A 60 10.14 15.34 -15.41
N ARG A 61 11.11 15.37 -16.35
CA ARG A 61 11.49 16.59 -17.06
C ARG A 61 10.34 17.19 -17.84
N PHE A 62 9.55 16.36 -18.48
CA PHE A 62 8.52 16.79 -19.42
C PHE A 62 7.10 16.74 -18.84
N GLY A 63 6.92 16.00 -17.75
CA GLY A 63 5.64 15.90 -17.04
C GLY A 63 5.30 17.15 -16.23
N ARG A 64 4.05 17.19 -15.79
CA ARG A 64 3.52 18.16 -14.82
C ARG A 64 3.16 17.42 -13.54
N PHE A 65 3.89 17.72 -12.49
CA PHE A 65 3.58 17.18 -11.17
C PHE A 65 2.51 18.05 -10.48
N GLN A 66 1.60 17.37 -9.77
CA GLN A 66 0.62 17.95 -8.88
C GLN A 66 0.64 17.16 -7.58
N ALA A 67 0.99 17.81 -6.49
CA ALA A 67 0.95 17.19 -5.16
C ALA A 67 -0.49 16.78 -4.81
N ALA A 68 -0.64 15.57 -4.31
CA ALA A 68 -1.88 14.98 -3.81
C ALA A 68 -1.52 13.91 -2.77
N PRO A 69 -1.15 14.32 -1.55
CA PRO A 69 -0.85 13.37 -0.48
C PRO A 69 -2.02 12.42 -0.24
N ALA A 70 -1.72 11.16 -0.01
CA ALA A 70 -2.72 10.14 0.28
C ALA A 70 -2.12 9.10 1.24
N ALA A 71 -2.89 8.68 2.24
CA ALA A 71 -2.48 7.56 3.06
C ALA A 71 -2.39 6.27 2.22
N PRO A 72 -1.47 5.34 2.51
CA PRO A 72 -1.29 4.12 1.72
C PRO A 72 -2.58 3.30 1.56
N ALA A 73 -3.38 3.15 2.62
CA ALA A 73 -4.66 2.45 2.54
C ALA A 73 -5.68 3.18 1.64
N ASP A 74 -5.83 4.50 1.78
CA ASP A 74 -6.73 5.30 0.92
C ASP A 74 -6.31 5.20 -0.54
N PHE A 75 -5.01 5.23 -0.81
CA PHE A 75 -4.45 5.09 -2.15
C PHE A 75 -4.76 3.72 -2.74
N CYS A 76 -4.43 2.64 -2.01
CA CYS A 76 -4.66 1.26 -2.43
C CYS A 76 -6.16 1.01 -2.70
N PHE A 77 -7.01 1.28 -1.73
CA PHE A 77 -8.45 1.00 -1.82
C PHE A 77 -9.11 1.81 -2.92
N THR A 78 -8.73 3.10 -3.07
CA THR A 78 -9.27 3.96 -4.13
C THR A 78 -8.87 3.47 -5.51
N HIS A 79 -7.61 3.14 -5.72
CA HIS A 79 -7.07 2.92 -7.06
C HIS A 79 -7.18 1.47 -7.54
N LEU A 80 -7.13 0.50 -6.63
CA LEU A 80 -7.50 -0.88 -6.92
C LEU A 80 -9.02 -1.11 -6.86
N GLY A 81 -9.78 -0.17 -6.29
CA GLY A 81 -11.22 -0.34 -6.09
C GLY A 81 -11.56 -1.44 -5.09
N VAL A 82 -10.74 -1.59 -4.05
CA VAL A 82 -10.92 -2.60 -3.01
C VAL A 82 -12.24 -2.38 -2.27
N GLN A 83 -12.99 -3.45 -2.07
CA GLN A 83 -14.22 -3.47 -1.27
C GLN A 83 -14.27 -4.69 -0.38
N LEU A 84 -14.13 -4.47 0.91
CA LEU A 84 -14.29 -5.52 1.93
C LEU A 84 -15.64 -5.44 2.64
N ASN A 85 -16.27 -4.25 2.71
CA ASN A 85 -17.48 -4.01 3.50
C ASN A 85 -18.67 -4.89 3.10
N HIS A 86 -18.77 -5.25 1.82
CA HIS A 86 -19.87 -6.07 1.32
C HIS A 86 -19.72 -7.57 1.63
N LEU A 87 -18.56 -7.99 2.13
CA LEU A 87 -18.32 -9.39 2.46
C LEU A 87 -19.03 -9.82 3.75
N PHE A 88 -19.48 -8.86 4.58
CA PHE A 88 -19.99 -9.12 5.92
C PHE A 88 -21.30 -8.38 6.18
N ALA A 89 -22.28 -9.09 6.76
CA ALA A 89 -23.56 -8.53 7.21
C ALA A 89 -23.54 -8.21 8.72
N GLU A 90 -22.59 -8.73 9.48
CA GLU A 90 -22.47 -8.64 10.93
C GLU A 90 -21.31 -7.74 11.34
N PRO A 91 -21.23 -7.33 12.63
CA PRO A 91 -20.07 -6.60 13.13
C PRO A 91 -18.77 -7.38 12.88
N TYR A 92 -17.80 -6.74 12.27
CA TYR A 92 -16.51 -7.35 11.91
C TYR A 92 -15.35 -6.39 12.13
N ALA A 93 -14.18 -6.95 12.21
CA ALA A 93 -12.89 -6.31 12.11
C ALA A 93 -11.95 -7.19 11.29
N PHE A 94 -10.72 -6.76 11.13
CA PHE A 94 -9.69 -7.52 10.42
C PHE A 94 -8.49 -7.80 11.30
N ALA A 95 -7.77 -8.83 10.94
CA ALA A 95 -6.49 -9.17 11.52
C ALA A 95 -5.48 -9.41 10.40
N SER A 96 -4.32 -8.79 10.52
CA SER A 96 -3.21 -9.00 9.59
C SER A 96 -2.02 -9.59 10.34
N PRO A 97 -1.61 -10.83 9.99
CA PRO A 97 -0.41 -11.43 10.56
C PRO A 97 0.82 -10.62 10.15
N LEU A 98 1.74 -10.46 11.09
CA LEU A 98 2.97 -9.71 10.85
C LEU A 98 4.15 -10.25 11.66
N HIS A 99 5.34 -9.89 11.22
CA HIS A 99 6.56 -10.02 11.98
C HIS A 99 6.92 -8.66 12.57
N GLN A 100 7.00 -8.62 13.89
CA GLN A 100 7.43 -7.45 14.64
C GLN A 100 8.87 -7.64 15.09
N GLN A 101 9.74 -6.73 14.71
CA GLN A 101 11.11 -6.65 15.19
C GLN A 101 11.27 -5.42 16.07
N LEU A 102 11.68 -5.62 17.30
CA LEU A 102 11.94 -4.53 18.25
C LEU A 102 13.38 -4.05 18.08
N GLY A 103 13.55 -2.79 17.74
CA GLY A 103 14.83 -2.06 17.79
C GLY A 103 15.00 -1.34 19.12
N LEU A 104 16.13 -0.62 19.30
CA LEU A 104 16.41 0.14 20.52
C LEU A 104 15.43 1.31 20.75
N HIS A 105 14.91 1.91 19.70
CA HIS A 105 14.09 3.12 19.75
C HIS A 105 12.84 3.05 18.88
N SER A 106 12.62 1.95 18.16
CA SER A 106 11.48 1.80 17.25
C SER A 106 11.13 0.32 17.08
N ALA A 107 9.90 0.05 16.70
CA ALA A 107 9.48 -1.26 16.23
C ALA A 107 9.30 -1.22 14.71
N GLN A 108 9.83 -2.21 14.03
CA GLN A 108 9.57 -2.44 12.61
C GLN A 108 8.47 -3.49 12.48
N LEU A 109 7.44 -3.14 11.72
CA LEU A 109 6.32 -4.03 11.40
C LEU A 109 6.41 -4.45 9.94
N GLN A 110 6.56 -5.74 9.71
CA GLN A 110 6.61 -6.34 8.39
C GLN A 110 5.39 -7.24 8.20
N SER A 111 4.55 -6.93 7.22
CA SER A 111 3.40 -7.73 6.82
C SER A 111 3.63 -8.47 5.50
N SER A 112 4.42 -7.87 4.61
CA SER A 112 4.74 -8.45 3.30
C SER A 112 5.92 -9.41 3.36
N GLY A 113 5.98 -10.36 2.41
CA GLY A 113 7.10 -11.29 2.27
C GLY A 113 7.21 -12.36 3.35
N LEU A 114 6.22 -12.51 4.23
CA LEU A 114 6.21 -13.55 5.26
C LEU A 114 5.99 -14.96 4.68
N GLN A 115 5.52 -15.07 3.43
CA GLN A 115 5.27 -16.35 2.77
C GLN A 115 4.40 -17.28 3.61
N ILE A 116 3.30 -16.77 4.11
CA ILE A 116 2.33 -17.54 4.90
C ILE A 116 1.59 -18.47 3.95
N SER A 117 1.54 -19.77 4.26
CA SER A 117 0.73 -20.69 3.45
C SER A 117 -0.75 -20.63 3.84
N PRO A 118 -1.68 -20.98 2.93
CA PRO A 118 -3.10 -21.09 3.29
C PRO A 118 -3.34 -22.01 4.49
N GLU A 119 -2.61 -23.11 4.57
CA GLU A 119 -2.71 -24.09 5.68
C GLU A 119 -2.21 -23.49 6.99
N GLU A 120 -1.14 -22.69 6.97
CA GLU A 120 -0.68 -21.97 8.16
C GLU A 120 -1.73 -20.98 8.66
N ALA A 121 -2.36 -20.23 7.75
CA ALA A 121 -3.44 -19.28 8.08
C ALA A 121 -4.66 -19.99 8.67
N GLU A 122 -5.09 -21.12 8.10
CA GLU A 122 -6.20 -21.92 8.62
C GLU A 122 -5.90 -22.46 10.02
N VAL A 123 -4.70 -23.04 10.24
CA VAL A 123 -4.29 -23.58 11.55
C VAL A 123 -4.25 -22.47 12.61
N LEU A 124 -3.71 -21.29 12.27
CA LEU A 124 -3.64 -20.16 13.18
C LEU A 124 -5.05 -19.60 13.50
N CYS A 125 -5.91 -19.41 12.51
CA CYS A 125 -7.29 -18.97 12.73
C CYS A 125 -8.09 -19.98 13.57
N HIS A 126 -7.94 -21.28 13.32
CA HIS A 126 -8.58 -22.33 14.10
C HIS A 126 -8.14 -22.28 15.56
N GLY A 127 -6.83 -22.14 15.81
CA GLY A 127 -6.28 -22.02 17.16
C GLY A 127 -6.75 -20.74 17.88
N LEU A 128 -6.80 -19.60 17.17
CA LEU A 128 -7.34 -18.34 17.70
C LEU A 128 -8.83 -18.45 18.04
N ASN A 129 -9.62 -19.19 17.28
CA ASN A 129 -11.02 -19.43 17.58
C ASN A 129 -11.20 -20.21 18.90
N ALA A 130 -10.31 -21.15 19.19
CA ALA A 130 -10.31 -21.83 20.48
C ALA A 130 -9.83 -20.90 21.60
N PHE A 131 -8.80 -20.09 21.35
CA PHE A 131 -8.21 -19.18 22.34
C PHE A 131 -9.11 -18.00 22.71
N CYS A 132 -9.81 -17.42 21.71
CA CYS A 132 -10.68 -16.25 21.88
C CYS A 132 -12.17 -16.62 21.97
N GLY A 133 -12.51 -17.91 22.04
CA GLY A 133 -13.90 -18.40 21.94
C GLY A 133 -14.83 -17.88 23.05
N GLU A 134 -14.32 -17.69 24.26
CA GLU A 134 -15.10 -17.15 25.38
C GLU A 134 -15.56 -15.71 25.15
N ASP A 135 -14.81 -14.93 24.39
CA ASP A 135 -15.15 -13.55 24.00
C ASP A 135 -16.09 -13.47 22.80
N GLY A 136 -16.39 -14.59 22.17
CA GLY A 136 -17.24 -14.69 20.98
C GLY A 136 -16.58 -14.18 19.69
N TRP A 137 -15.25 -14.02 19.66
CA TRP A 137 -14.50 -13.64 18.46
C TRP A 137 -14.30 -14.88 17.57
N GLN A 138 -14.51 -14.70 16.28
CA GLN A 138 -14.32 -15.76 15.30
C GLN A 138 -13.43 -15.27 14.16
N PHE A 139 -12.27 -15.91 14.01
CA PHE A 139 -11.30 -15.63 12.96
C PHE A 139 -11.50 -16.55 11.76
N ALA A 140 -11.43 -16.00 10.57
CA ALA A 140 -11.41 -16.76 9.32
C ALA A 140 -10.45 -16.12 8.31
N PRO A 141 -9.59 -16.91 7.64
CA PRO A 141 -8.70 -16.36 6.63
C PRO A 141 -9.51 -15.94 5.39
N LEU A 142 -9.29 -14.72 4.90
CA LEU A 142 -9.71 -14.24 3.60
C LEU A 142 -8.60 -14.46 2.57
N SER A 143 -7.37 -14.29 3.01
CA SER A 143 -6.13 -14.67 2.35
C SER A 143 -5.09 -15.06 3.42
N PRO A 144 -3.92 -15.58 3.05
CA PRO A 144 -2.87 -15.85 4.02
C PRO A 144 -2.47 -14.63 4.86
N GLU A 145 -2.51 -13.42 4.31
CA GLU A 145 -2.08 -12.17 4.95
C GLU A 145 -3.24 -11.31 5.49
N LEU A 146 -4.49 -11.69 5.23
CA LEU A 146 -5.66 -10.95 5.67
C LEU A 146 -6.73 -11.89 6.22
N TRP A 147 -7.08 -11.71 7.49
CA TRP A 147 -8.12 -12.49 8.16
C TRP A 147 -9.28 -11.60 8.60
N SER A 148 -10.49 -12.10 8.51
CA SER A 148 -11.67 -11.46 9.08
C SER A 148 -11.84 -11.86 10.54
N ILE A 149 -12.40 -10.96 11.34
CA ILE A 149 -12.82 -11.20 12.72
C ILE A 149 -14.30 -10.88 12.81
N ARG A 150 -15.14 -11.90 12.99
CA ARG A 150 -16.52 -11.69 13.38
C ARG A 150 -16.56 -11.33 14.86
N LEU A 151 -17.24 -10.23 15.18
CA LEU A 151 -17.36 -9.73 16.55
C LEU A 151 -18.79 -9.93 17.06
N PRO A 152 -19.00 -10.22 18.37
CA PRO A 152 -20.34 -10.34 18.95
C PRO A 152 -21.09 -9.01 19.01
N ARG A 153 -20.37 -7.89 18.92
CA ARG A 153 -20.86 -6.50 18.91
C ARG A 153 -19.91 -5.64 18.08
N PRO A 154 -20.38 -4.48 17.56
CA PRO A 154 -19.48 -3.52 16.92
C PRO A 154 -18.30 -3.17 17.82
N ALA A 155 -17.12 -3.09 17.26
CA ALA A 155 -15.93 -2.65 17.96
C ALA A 155 -16.16 -1.23 18.53
N ALA A 156 -15.80 -1.02 19.79
CA ALA A 156 -15.73 0.30 20.38
C ALA A 156 -14.26 0.77 20.53
N TRP A 157 -13.44 0.32 19.62
CA TRP A 157 -12.08 0.77 19.36
C TRP A 157 -11.93 1.03 17.86
N GLN A 158 -11.00 1.88 17.47
CA GLN A 158 -10.62 2.14 16.08
C GLN A 158 -9.11 1.97 15.96
N ALA A 159 -8.70 1.16 15.00
CA ALA A 159 -7.29 0.94 14.68
C ALA A 159 -7.08 1.09 13.16
N PRO A 160 -6.00 1.76 12.75
CA PRO A 160 -5.74 2.03 11.34
C PRO A 160 -5.54 0.73 10.55
N CYS A 161 -5.88 0.78 9.26
CA CYS A 161 -5.59 -0.30 8.31
C CYS A 161 -4.11 -0.65 8.34
N ILE A 162 -3.79 -1.94 8.17
CA ILE A 162 -2.41 -2.46 8.16
C ILE A 162 -1.49 -1.68 7.20
N LEU A 163 -1.99 -1.28 6.03
CA LEU A 163 -1.22 -0.51 5.04
C LEU A 163 -0.76 0.85 5.55
N ASN A 164 -1.43 1.42 6.55
CA ASN A 164 -1.07 2.71 7.11
C ASN A 164 -0.01 2.61 8.21
N ILE A 165 0.37 1.40 8.62
CA ILE A 165 1.31 1.19 9.73
C ILE A 165 2.59 0.44 9.33
N THR A 166 2.55 -0.34 8.25
CA THR A 166 3.74 -1.03 7.74
C THR A 166 4.70 -0.07 7.07
N GLY A 167 6.00 -0.37 7.14
CA GLY A 167 7.05 0.49 6.57
C GLY A 167 7.31 1.78 7.35
N GLN A 168 6.67 2.01 8.49
CA GLN A 168 6.93 3.15 9.36
C GLN A 168 7.93 2.77 10.45
N HIS A 169 8.98 3.57 10.61
CA HIS A 169 9.94 3.49 11.71
C HIS A 169 9.51 4.46 12.82
N ALA A 170 8.46 4.13 13.56
CA ALA A 170 7.89 4.99 14.59
C ALA A 170 7.46 4.15 15.81
N ASP A 171 6.95 4.83 16.86
CA ASP A 171 6.28 4.15 17.95
C ASP A 171 5.11 3.31 17.43
N LEU A 172 4.86 2.15 18.04
CA LEU A 172 3.76 1.27 17.64
C LEU A 172 2.42 2.02 17.70
N PRO A 173 1.66 2.06 16.61
CA PRO A 173 0.33 2.63 16.63
C PRO A 173 -0.55 1.90 17.65
N GLN A 174 -1.48 2.61 18.24
CA GLN A 174 -2.43 2.06 19.20
C GLN A 174 -3.85 2.37 18.73
N ALA A 175 -4.77 1.46 19.01
CA ALA A 175 -6.17 1.76 18.80
C ALA A 175 -6.61 2.95 19.68
N VAL A 176 -7.60 3.69 19.20
CA VAL A 176 -8.29 4.76 19.94
C VAL A 176 -9.71 4.30 20.31
N GLY A 177 -10.39 5.06 21.16
CA GLY A 177 -11.76 4.76 21.58
C GLY A 177 -11.91 4.16 22.97
N PRO A 178 -13.15 3.95 23.42
CA PRO A 178 -13.45 3.51 24.80
C PRO A 178 -12.84 2.16 25.17
N GLN A 179 -12.74 1.24 24.20
CA GLN A 179 -12.21 -0.11 24.43
C GLN A 179 -10.75 -0.28 24.02
N ARG A 180 -9.97 0.80 23.87
CA ARG A 180 -8.55 0.74 23.49
C ARG A 180 -7.71 -0.17 24.40
N ARG A 181 -8.00 -0.21 25.72
CA ARG A 181 -7.29 -1.06 26.69
C ARG A 181 -7.57 -2.54 26.43
N GLN A 182 -8.82 -2.87 26.11
CA GLN A 182 -9.23 -4.24 25.80
C GLN A 182 -8.57 -4.70 24.48
N TRP A 183 -8.50 -3.81 23.50
CA TRP A 183 -7.78 -4.04 22.26
C TRP A 183 -6.30 -4.33 22.52
N LEU A 184 -5.61 -3.49 23.31
CA LEU A 184 -4.19 -3.67 23.65
C LEU A 184 -3.94 -4.98 24.41
N GLN A 185 -4.80 -5.29 25.38
CA GLN A 185 -4.74 -6.55 26.12
C GLN A 185 -4.85 -7.74 25.16
N ARG A 186 -5.82 -7.71 24.27
CA ARG A 186 -6.03 -8.78 23.28
C ARG A 186 -4.83 -8.94 22.33
N GLN A 187 -4.27 -7.83 21.85
CA GLN A 187 -3.04 -7.83 21.06
C GLN A 187 -1.90 -8.55 21.80
N THR A 188 -1.71 -8.21 23.08
CA THR A 188 -0.64 -8.81 23.91
C THR A 188 -0.88 -10.31 24.14
N GLU A 189 -2.10 -10.69 24.45
CA GLU A 189 -2.46 -12.10 24.69
C GLU A 189 -2.25 -12.95 23.42
N ILE A 190 -2.67 -12.44 22.25
CA ILE A 190 -2.45 -13.11 20.96
C ILE A 190 -0.94 -13.20 20.66
N GLN A 191 -0.16 -12.16 20.95
CA GLN A 191 1.28 -12.17 20.74
C GLN A 191 1.97 -13.25 21.60
N MET A 192 1.57 -13.39 22.87
CA MET A 192 2.07 -14.45 23.75
C MET A 192 1.69 -15.85 23.23
N TRP A 193 0.44 -16.02 22.81
CA TRP A 193 -0.03 -17.28 22.23
C TRP A 193 0.72 -17.64 20.94
N LEU A 194 0.96 -16.68 20.04
CA LEU A 194 1.73 -16.89 18.82
C LEU A 194 3.18 -17.30 19.09
N HIS A 195 3.79 -16.75 20.15
CA HIS A 195 5.19 -17.04 20.49
C HIS A 195 5.43 -18.54 20.74
N GLU A 196 4.49 -19.21 21.38
CA GLU A 196 4.60 -20.64 21.72
C GLU A 196 3.96 -21.56 20.66
N HIS A 197 3.35 -20.99 19.61
CA HIS A 197 2.57 -21.76 18.65
C HIS A 197 3.45 -22.68 17.77
N PRO A 198 3.06 -23.95 17.55
CA PRO A 198 3.85 -24.92 16.76
C PRO A 198 4.17 -24.47 15.32
N VAL A 199 3.31 -23.69 14.68
CA VAL A 199 3.57 -23.09 13.37
C VAL A 199 4.83 -22.24 13.43
N ASN A 200 4.99 -21.39 14.45
CA ASN A 200 6.17 -20.52 14.58
C ASN A 200 7.44 -21.29 14.93
N GLN A 201 7.33 -22.35 15.75
CA GLN A 201 8.46 -23.23 16.03
C GLN A 201 8.97 -23.90 14.73
N ARG A 202 8.06 -24.34 13.87
CA ARG A 202 8.40 -24.92 12.57
C ARG A 202 9.03 -23.88 11.66
N ARG A 203 8.43 -22.69 11.53
CA ARG A 203 8.96 -21.58 10.71
C ARG A 203 10.39 -21.23 11.11
N GLN A 204 10.66 -21.13 12.42
CA GLN A 204 12.01 -20.88 12.94
C GLN A 204 12.99 -22.00 12.61
N ALA A 205 12.56 -23.27 12.74
CA ALA A 205 13.38 -24.43 12.36
C ALA A 205 13.71 -24.45 10.86
N GLU A 206 12.85 -23.90 10.02
CA GLU A 206 13.01 -23.76 8.58
C GLU A 206 13.75 -22.46 8.18
N GLY A 207 14.17 -21.62 9.13
CA GLY A 207 14.82 -20.33 8.86
C GLY A 207 13.86 -19.27 8.31
N ARG A 208 12.55 -19.44 8.49
CA ARG A 208 11.51 -18.49 8.08
C ARG A 208 11.18 -17.54 9.22
N LEU A 209 10.81 -16.31 8.91
CA LEU A 209 10.38 -15.34 9.91
C LEU A 209 9.12 -15.82 10.65
N PRO A 210 9.09 -15.80 11.99
CA PRO A 210 7.90 -16.14 12.76
C PRO A 210 6.81 -15.08 12.57
N ILE A 211 5.55 -15.52 12.59
CA ILE A 211 4.36 -14.65 12.70
C ILE A 211 4.21 -14.38 14.21
N ASN A 212 4.86 -13.35 14.71
CA ASN A 212 4.95 -13.10 16.14
C ASN A 212 4.00 -12.01 16.64
N ALA A 213 3.22 -11.39 15.75
CA ALA A 213 2.16 -10.47 16.11
C ALA A 213 1.01 -10.55 15.10
N LEU A 214 -0.16 -10.07 15.54
CA LEU A 214 -1.37 -9.97 14.73
C LEU A 214 -1.93 -8.55 14.90
N TRP A 215 -1.95 -7.78 13.82
CA TRP A 215 -2.52 -6.43 13.87
C TRP A 215 -4.04 -6.51 13.73
N LEU A 216 -4.76 -6.06 14.75
CA LEU A 216 -6.23 -6.00 14.75
C LEU A 216 -6.65 -4.60 14.32
N TRP A 217 -7.49 -4.49 13.28
CA TRP A 217 -7.89 -3.21 12.73
C TRP A 217 -9.34 -3.23 12.20
N ASP A 218 -9.97 -2.06 12.17
CA ASP A 218 -11.37 -1.89 11.73
C ASP A 218 -11.55 -0.65 10.83
N GLU A 219 -10.52 0.20 10.73
CA GLU A 219 -10.61 1.41 9.93
C GLU A 219 -10.55 1.07 8.43
N MET A 220 -11.69 1.32 7.75
CA MET A 220 -11.81 1.12 6.32
C MET A 220 -11.77 2.47 5.60
N PRO A 221 -10.94 2.61 4.55
CA PRO A 221 -11.01 3.77 3.69
C PRO A 221 -12.38 3.95 3.05
N ASP A 222 -12.92 5.17 3.08
CA ASP A 222 -14.16 5.51 2.40
C ASP A 222 -13.84 5.88 0.94
N THR A 223 -14.02 4.93 0.03
CA THR A 223 -13.62 5.08 -1.36
C THR A 223 -14.84 5.12 -2.28
N HIS A 224 -14.95 6.21 -3.05
CA HIS A 224 -16.04 6.41 -4.01
C HIS A 224 -15.56 6.45 -5.47
N ALA A 225 -14.26 6.32 -5.71
CA ALA A 225 -13.71 6.37 -7.07
C ALA A 225 -14.05 5.09 -7.84
N GLU A 226 -14.44 5.25 -9.08
CA GLU A 226 -14.58 4.12 -10.00
C GLU A 226 -13.18 3.63 -10.40
N PRO A 227 -12.88 2.32 -10.23
CA PRO A 227 -11.61 1.76 -10.66
C PRO A 227 -11.50 1.75 -12.18
N PRO A 228 -10.28 1.65 -12.74
CA PRO A 228 -10.08 1.43 -14.17
C PRO A 228 -10.81 0.16 -14.66
N ALA A 229 -11.16 0.16 -15.95
CA ALA A 229 -11.86 -0.97 -16.56
C ALA A 229 -11.01 -2.26 -16.58
N LEU A 230 -9.69 -2.10 -16.70
CA LEU A 230 -8.70 -3.16 -16.70
C LEU A 230 -7.54 -2.77 -15.79
N ILE A 231 -7.16 -3.64 -14.86
CA ILE A 231 -6.05 -3.42 -13.92
C ILE A 231 -5.11 -4.62 -13.96
N GLY A 232 -3.82 -4.35 -14.11
CA GLY A 232 -2.75 -5.32 -13.86
C GLY A 232 -2.15 -5.10 -12.47
N SER A 233 -2.16 -6.15 -11.62
CA SER A 233 -1.56 -6.07 -10.29
C SER A 233 -1.26 -7.46 -9.73
N ASN A 234 -0.15 -7.56 -8.98
CA ASN A 234 0.19 -8.71 -8.15
C ASN A 234 -0.12 -8.45 -6.66
N SER A 235 -0.68 -7.28 -6.33
CA SER A 235 -1.06 -6.97 -4.95
C SER A 235 -2.10 -7.96 -4.42
N PRO A 236 -1.94 -8.48 -3.19
CA PRO A 236 -2.96 -9.31 -2.56
C PRO A 236 -4.34 -8.62 -2.48
N TRP A 237 -4.33 -7.28 -2.41
CA TRP A 237 -5.55 -6.46 -2.35
C TRP A 237 -6.34 -6.45 -3.66
N ALA A 238 -5.70 -6.79 -4.78
CA ALA A 238 -6.35 -6.86 -6.08
C ALA A 238 -7.47 -7.92 -6.14
N ALA A 239 -7.39 -8.98 -5.31
CA ALA A 239 -8.43 -10.00 -5.18
C ALA A 239 -9.78 -9.45 -4.69
N TYR A 240 -9.79 -8.29 -4.04
CA TYR A 240 -10.99 -7.62 -3.50
C TYR A 240 -11.41 -6.42 -4.34
N SER A 241 -10.90 -6.28 -5.54
CA SER A 241 -11.19 -5.18 -6.45
C SER A 241 -12.61 -5.28 -7.03
N ARG A 242 -13.26 -4.12 -7.18
CA ARG A 242 -14.50 -3.97 -7.98
C ARG A 242 -14.25 -3.83 -9.46
N SER A 243 -12.99 -3.73 -9.89
CA SER A 243 -12.70 -3.65 -11.32
C SER A 243 -13.29 -4.85 -12.04
N PRO A 244 -13.93 -4.66 -13.20
CA PRO A 244 -14.52 -5.77 -13.94
C PRO A 244 -13.47 -6.75 -14.48
N GLN A 245 -12.23 -6.30 -14.64
CA GLN A 245 -11.13 -7.13 -15.11
C GLN A 245 -9.85 -6.82 -14.31
N VAL A 246 -9.39 -7.81 -13.56
CA VAL A 246 -8.12 -7.77 -12.83
C VAL A 246 -7.24 -8.89 -13.37
N HIS A 247 -6.04 -8.56 -13.78
CA HIS A 247 -5.04 -9.48 -14.32
C HIS A 247 -3.76 -9.42 -13.46
N PRO A 248 -2.93 -10.46 -13.47
CA PRO A 248 -1.58 -10.36 -12.92
C PRO A 248 -0.82 -9.19 -13.55
N ALA A 249 0.07 -8.56 -12.78
CA ALA A 249 0.95 -7.54 -13.33
C ALA A 249 1.84 -8.17 -14.42
N PRO A 250 2.00 -7.52 -15.58
CA PRO A 250 2.87 -8.00 -16.64
C PRO A 250 4.34 -7.73 -16.32
N ASP A 251 5.25 -8.42 -16.97
CA ASP A 251 6.69 -8.18 -16.83
C ASP A 251 7.14 -6.85 -17.49
N SER A 252 6.34 -6.33 -18.43
CA SER A 252 6.67 -5.08 -19.12
C SER A 252 5.43 -4.35 -19.65
N LEU A 253 5.59 -3.06 -20.00
CA LEU A 253 4.53 -2.29 -20.63
C LEU A 253 4.09 -2.84 -22.00
N PRO A 254 4.98 -3.33 -22.89
CA PRO A 254 4.55 -4.00 -24.11
C PRO A 254 3.65 -5.22 -23.87
N ASP A 255 3.95 -6.04 -22.87
CA ASP A 255 3.12 -7.19 -22.49
C ASP A 255 1.74 -6.74 -22.01
N TRP A 256 1.70 -5.64 -21.23
CA TRP A 256 0.42 -5.04 -20.84
C TRP A 256 -0.40 -4.53 -22.01
N GLN A 257 0.25 -3.93 -23.00
CA GLN A 257 -0.43 -3.47 -24.21
C GLN A 257 -1.04 -4.63 -24.99
N ALA A 258 -0.35 -5.78 -25.05
CA ALA A 258 -0.89 -7.00 -25.65
C ALA A 258 -2.10 -7.52 -24.85
N SER A 259 -2.01 -7.63 -23.53
CA SER A 259 -3.12 -8.06 -22.66
C SER A 259 -4.34 -7.15 -22.77
N ALA A 260 -4.14 -5.82 -22.84
CA ALA A 260 -5.22 -4.87 -23.04
C ALA A 260 -5.91 -5.04 -24.40
N ALA A 261 -5.13 -5.32 -25.45
CA ALA A 261 -5.67 -5.58 -26.78
C ALA A 261 -6.47 -6.90 -26.81
N GLU A 262 -5.99 -7.96 -26.18
CA GLU A 262 -6.71 -9.24 -26.04
C GLU A 262 -8.03 -9.05 -25.28
N SER A 263 -8.03 -8.22 -24.23
CA SER A 263 -9.22 -7.88 -23.45
C SER A 263 -10.13 -6.85 -24.14
N GLN A 264 -9.81 -6.44 -25.37
CA GLN A 264 -10.53 -5.41 -26.12
C GLN A 264 -10.71 -4.09 -25.35
N THR A 265 -9.81 -3.81 -24.42
CA THR A 265 -9.83 -2.59 -23.61
C THR A 265 -8.81 -1.60 -24.17
N PRO A 266 -9.22 -0.37 -24.57
CA PRO A 266 -8.28 0.67 -24.94
C PRO A 266 -7.28 0.93 -23.81
N ILE A 267 -6.00 1.04 -24.12
CA ILE A 267 -4.93 1.18 -23.12
C ILE A 267 -5.14 2.39 -22.19
N GLU A 268 -5.76 3.46 -22.69
CA GLU A 268 -6.10 4.65 -21.90
C GLU A 268 -7.18 4.42 -20.83
N HIS A 269 -7.89 3.30 -20.88
CA HIS A 269 -8.86 2.86 -19.87
C HIS A 269 -8.29 1.81 -18.93
N SER A 270 -7.01 1.52 -19.05
CA SER A 270 -6.31 0.54 -18.22
C SER A 270 -5.31 1.16 -17.27
N ALA A 271 -4.92 0.39 -16.27
CA ALA A 271 -3.91 0.78 -15.31
C ALA A 271 -3.04 -0.39 -14.88
N LEU A 272 -1.84 -0.08 -14.39
CA LEU A 272 -0.99 -1.01 -13.64
C LEU A 272 -0.84 -0.50 -12.22
N TYR A 273 -1.00 -1.40 -11.25
CA TYR A 273 -0.72 -1.16 -9.86
C TYR A 273 0.48 -2.01 -9.45
N LEU A 274 1.64 -1.37 -9.35
CA LEU A 274 2.93 -1.99 -9.08
C LEU A 274 3.37 -1.63 -7.66
N ASP A 275 3.37 -2.59 -6.75
CA ASP A 275 3.61 -2.40 -5.31
C ASP A 275 4.92 -2.99 -4.78
N GLU A 276 5.80 -3.46 -5.66
CA GLU A 276 7.08 -4.05 -5.25
C GLU A 276 8.00 -3.04 -4.52
N LEU A 277 7.90 -1.74 -4.81
CA LEU A 277 8.63 -0.71 -4.08
C LEU A 277 8.11 -0.52 -2.65
N GLN A 278 6.82 -0.74 -2.41
CA GLN A 278 6.25 -0.70 -1.07
C GLN A 278 6.84 -1.79 -0.19
N GLN A 279 7.01 -3.00 -0.73
CA GLN A 279 7.66 -4.10 -0.03
C GLN A 279 9.12 -3.76 0.34
N ALA A 280 9.88 -3.16 -0.59
CA ALA A 280 11.25 -2.72 -0.31
C ALA A 280 11.29 -1.66 0.81
N ALA A 281 10.30 -0.74 0.83
CA ALA A 281 10.16 0.26 1.88
C ALA A 281 9.82 -0.35 3.24
N GLU A 282 8.94 -1.35 3.30
CA GLU A 282 8.62 -2.07 4.53
C GLU A 282 9.85 -2.78 5.12
N LEU A 283 10.70 -3.34 4.26
CA LEU A 283 11.93 -3.99 4.66
C LEU A 283 13.05 -2.99 5.04
N GLY A 284 12.89 -1.72 4.70
CA GLY A 284 13.92 -0.70 4.88
C GLY A 284 15.17 -0.98 4.04
N ASP A 285 15.04 -1.63 2.88
CA ASP A 285 16.15 -2.00 2.02
C ASP A 285 16.31 -1.05 0.82
N PRO A 286 17.21 -0.05 0.89
CA PRO A 286 17.41 0.91 -0.18
C PRO A 286 18.05 0.31 -1.43
N HIS A 287 18.73 -0.84 -1.31
CA HIS A 287 19.36 -1.51 -2.47
C HIS A 287 18.32 -2.29 -3.27
N VAL A 288 17.41 -3.01 -2.60
CA VAL A 288 16.27 -3.66 -3.25
C VAL A 288 15.40 -2.62 -3.93
N TYR A 289 15.10 -1.50 -3.25
CA TYR A 289 14.36 -0.39 -3.83
C TYR A 289 15.02 0.14 -5.11
N ALA A 290 16.33 0.45 -5.06
CA ALA A 290 17.04 0.98 -6.21
C ALA A 290 17.08 -0.01 -7.39
N HIS A 291 17.23 -1.29 -7.11
CA HIS A 291 17.25 -2.35 -8.12
C HIS A 291 15.88 -2.49 -8.79
N THR A 292 14.80 -2.58 -8.00
CA THR A 292 13.43 -2.65 -8.51
C THR A 292 13.09 -1.42 -9.36
N LEU A 293 13.45 -0.23 -8.90
CA LEU A 293 13.21 1.00 -9.64
C LEU A 293 13.98 1.05 -10.97
N GLN A 294 15.21 0.51 -11.01
CA GLN A 294 15.96 0.39 -12.25
C GLN A 294 15.32 -0.60 -13.23
N GLN A 295 14.82 -1.74 -12.74
CA GLN A 295 14.04 -2.68 -13.56
C GLN A 295 12.79 -2.01 -14.13
N TRP A 296 12.06 -1.24 -13.32
CA TRP A 296 10.90 -0.50 -13.79
C TRP A 296 11.26 0.58 -14.83
N ASP A 297 12.44 1.20 -14.71
CA ASP A 297 12.90 2.18 -15.71
C ASP A 297 13.03 1.55 -17.08
N GLU A 298 13.53 0.32 -17.14
CA GLU A 298 13.72 -0.43 -18.38
C GLU A 298 12.42 -1.04 -18.90
N GLN A 299 11.62 -1.66 -18.01
CA GLN A 299 10.44 -2.45 -18.40
C GLN A 299 9.19 -1.61 -18.61
N PHE A 300 9.03 -0.52 -17.86
CA PHE A 300 7.82 0.30 -17.92
C PHE A 300 8.07 1.74 -18.36
N PHE A 301 9.02 2.46 -17.75
CA PHE A 301 9.18 3.88 -18.02
C PHE A 301 9.82 4.17 -19.38
N ALA A 302 10.77 3.38 -19.83
CA ALA A 302 11.38 3.56 -21.14
C ALA A 302 10.40 3.26 -22.28
N PRO A 303 9.67 2.12 -22.29
CA PRO A 303 8.61 1.89 -23.28
C PRO A 303 7.50 2.95 -23.22
N LEU A 304 7.10 3.39 -22.02
CA LEU A 304 6.10 4.46 -21.86
C LEU A 304 6.55 5.77 -22.50
N TRP A 305 7.80 6.17 -22.24
CA TRP A 305 8.39 7.34 -22.87
C TRP A 305 8.40 7.23 -24.41
N HIS A 306 8.78 6.06 -24.94
CA HIS A 306 8.78 5.83 -26.38
C HIS A 306 7.37 5.87 -26.99
N ALA A 307 6.37 5.29 -26.35
CA ALA A 307 4.99 5.33 -26.80
C ALA A 307 4.44 6.77 -26.85
N LEU A 308 4.74 7.58 -25.84
CA LEU A 308 4.38 9.01 -25.81
C LEU A 308 5.09 9.81 -26.91
N GLN A 309 6.39 9.57 -27.17
CA GLN A 309 7.14 10.28 -28.19
C GLN A 309 6.64 9.97 -29.61
N ARG A 310 6.26 8.73 -29.87
CA ARG A 310 5.70 8.27 -31.16
C ARG A 310 4.21 8.56 -31.32
N ASN A 311 3.58 9.16 -30.31
CA ASN A 311 2.14 9.42 -30.26
C ASN A 311 1.29 8.14 -30.37
N HIS A 312 1.83 6.98 -29.93
CA HIS A 312 1.07 5.75 -29.78
C HIS A 312 0.20 5.79 -28.51
N LEU A 313 0.56 6.63 -27.57
CA LEU A 313 -0.21 6.92 -26.37
C LEU A 313 -0.38 8.44 -26.24
N PRO A 314 -1.62 8.97 -26.15
CA PRO A 314 -1.85 10.41 -26.13
C PRO A 314 -1.38 11.07 -24.83
N ALA A 315 -1.53 10.36 -23.70
CA ALA A 315 -1.09 10.81 -22.39
C ALA A 315 -0.95 9.63 -21.44
N ALA A 316 -0.17 9.83 -20.38
CA ALA A 316 -0.02 8.89 -19.29
C ALA A 316 0.07 9.63 -17.95
N ARG A 317 -0.23 8.91 -16.87
CA ARG A 317 -0.17 9.40 -15.50
C ARG A 317 0.57 8.42 -14.62
N LEU A 318 1.45 8.93 -13.77
CA LEU A 318 2.06 8.21 -12.66
C LEU A 318 1.47 8.77 -11.37
N LEU A 319 0.98 7.91 -10.48
CA LEU A 319 0.49 8.31 -9.16
C LEU A 319 1.27 7.56 -8.09
N THR A 320 1.51 8.24 -6.98
CA THR A 320 2.13 7.65 -5.79
C THR A 320 1.49 8.18 -4.53
N ASP A 321 1.58 7.41 -3.46
CA ASP A 321 1.04 7.66 -2.13
C ASP A 321 2.01 8.42 -1.21
N GLY A 322 1.64 8.50 0.06
CA GLY A 322 2.42 9.09 1.13
C GLY A 322 2.26 10.61 1.25
N GLU A 323 2.98 11.20 2.20
CA GLU A 323 3.00 12.65 2.45
C GLU A 323 3.47 13.45 1.23
N HIS A 324 4.45 12.90 0.51
CA HIS A 324 4.98 13.46 -0.73
C HIS A 324 4.28 12.92 -1.98
N GLY A 325 3.12 12.30 -1.79
CA GLY A 325 2.32 11.69 -2.85
C GLY A 325 1.81 12.70 -3.86
N GLY A 326 1.46 12.19 -5.03
CA GLY A 326 0.93 13.04 -6.08
C GLY A 326 0.81 12.36 -7.43
N SER A 327 0.51 13.19 -8.42
CA SER A 327 0.25 12.82 -9.79
C SER A 327 1.22 13.50 -10.74
N LEU A 328 1.92 12.73 -11.57
CA LEU A 328 2.74 13.22 -12.67
C LEU A 328 2.02 12.92 -13.99
N GLU A 329 1.54 13.94 -14.69
CA GLU A 329 0.91 13.80 -16.00
C GLU A 329 1.91 14.13 -17.12
N ILE A 330 1.98 13.25 -18.11
CA ILE A 330 2.84 13.38 -19.29
C ILE A 330 1.97 13.25 -20.54
N ARG A 331 2.15 14.15 -21.52
CA ARG A 331 1.44 14.13 -22.79
C ARG A 331 2.35 13.71 -23.93
N ALA A 332 1.75 13.17 -24.98
CA ALA A 332 2.45 12.84 -26.20
C ALA A 332 3.26 14.03 -26.73
N ARG A 333 4.41 13.74 -27.36
CA ARG A 333 5.32 14.73 -27.96
C ARG A 333 5.86 15.80 -27.01
N SER A 334 5.69 15.65 -25.69
CA SER A 334 6.22 16.63 -24.72
C SER A 334 7.73 16.81 -24.80
N GLY A 335 8.47 15.83 -25.29
CA GLY A 335 9.94 15.89 -25.49
C GLY A 335 10.43 16.96 -26.44
N TRP A 336 9.56 17.60 -27.23
CA TRP A 336 9.91 18.73 -28.08
C TRP A 336 10.34 19.97 -27.27
N ALA A 337 9.94 20.07 -26.03
CA ALA A 337 10.32 21.16 -25.13
C ALA A 337 11.75 20.98 -24.58
N PHE A 338 12.75 20.85 -25.48
CA PHE A 338 14.15 20.55 -25.13
C PHE A 338 14.81 21.59 -24.22
N TRP A 339 14.27 22.81 -24.14
CA TRP A 339 14.73 23.89 -23.27
C TRP A 339 14.37 23.68 -21.79
N LYS A 340 13.46 22.75 -21.45
CA LYS A 340 13.16 22.44 -20.04
C LYS A 340 14.42 21.92 -19.35
N PRO A 341 14.67 22.32 -18.08
CA PRO A 341 15.82 21.87 -17.32
C PRO A 341 15.82 20.35 -17.16
N LYS A 342 17.01 19.76 -17.12
CA LYS A 342 17.16 18.34 -16.78
C LYS A 342 16.70 18.13 -15.34
N ARG A 343 15.97 17.04 -15.10
CA ARG A 343 15.52 16.62 -13.79
C ARG A 343 16.04 15.23 -13.49
N ARG A 344 16.37 14.97 -12.24
CA ARG A 344 16.82 13.66 -11.77
C ARG A 344 15.94 13.24 -10.62
N PHE A 345 15.44 12.03 -10.66
CA PHE A 345 14.75 11.41 -9.54
C PHE A 345 15.77 11.11 -8.44
N SER A 346 15.49 11.53 -7.25
CA SER A 346 16.34 11.35 -6.07
C SER A 346 15.56 10.71 -4.89
N GLY A 347 14.54 9.92 -5.19
CA GLY A 347 13.74 9.26 -4.17
C GLY A 347 12.42 9.93 -3.83
N ARG A 348 12.14 11.14 -4.38
CA ARG A 348 10.84 11.82 -4.20
C ARG A 348 10.41 12.55 -5.47
N LEU A 349 9.11 12.48 -5.77
CA LEU A 349 8.54 13.19 -6.92
C LEU A 349 8.42 14.70 -6.70
N ASP A 350 8.19 15.15 -5.46
CA ASP A 350 8.03 16.57 -5.10
C ASP A 350 9.36 17.33 -5.04
N GLY A 351 10.48 16.67 -4.90
CA GLY A 351 11.83 17.25 -5.00
C GLY A 351 12.13 17.97 -6.32
N ILE A 352 11.15 17.98 -7.21
CA ILE A 352 11.18 18.57 -8.55
C ILE A 352 11.09 20.10 -8.55
N ASN A 353 10.66 20.72 -7.44
CA ASN A 353 10.35 22.15 -7.39
C ASN A 353 11.41 23.02 -6.70
N LYS A 354 12.64 22.54 -6.52
CA LYS A 354 13.76 23.34 -6.01
C LYS A 354 14.78 23.65 -7.07
#